data_3c4480e180d0dc923303d72cacd37400
#
_entry.id   3c4480e180d0dc923303d72cacd37400
#
_cell.length_a   1.000
_cell.length_b   1.000
_cell.length_c   1.000
_cell.angle_alpha   90.00
_cell.angle_beta   90.00
_cell.angle_gamma   90.00
#
_symmetry.space_group_name_H-M   'P 1'
#
loop_
_entity.id
_entity.type
_entity.pdbx_description
1 polymer ?
#
loop_
_entity_poly.entity_id
_entity_poly.type
_entity_poly.pdbx_seq_one_letter_code
_entity_poly.pdbx_strand_id
1 'polypeptide(L)'
;MKTVIRYLVYSCLVLDSCAFVLRSQIRERPKSVCGSQTHAESESFSSTLDAKTDAVDQLEKDWKALQSLRPSDPSADISFPTAVVSVGGSSYTRMWTHQTWNIHSHPPHRRYFRHVRKWTKSTTARKVLPTVLLATCWSIVVSLSIEYFQVRPFKTVIARMAGTSSAVSLLSAPLALLLTLRANASLARLLEARQMWGRIVLHSRGLSSILANYVYPMNPQAAILSIRYLSILGWILKGQVRNESKESQEEILKLMIQSKNPSEYQWIIKQPKLHVGILSRIRQICTIALAPTLYKSDSRYQQIFLIEERLQELESCVGGNERLFSSPIPPTYTRHLSRVISLWLLLLPVSLVVNGGLSTSATAFVVSIAAYVFVGVDEVGMEIENVFQLLPLQQLAAASQRDVQNQFLMLRDVPKFMN
;
A
#
# COMPACT_ATOMS: atom_id res chain seq x y z
N MET A 1 -10.48 39.77 16.50
CA MET A 1 -9.43 40.57 17.13
C MET A 1 -9.21 40.29 18.61
N LYS A 2 -10.26 40.02 19.42
CA LYS A 2 -10.11 39.70 20.88
C LYS A 2 -9.45 38.33 21.19
N THR A 3 -9.50 37.36 20.29
CA THR A 3 -8.93 36.00 20.50
C THR A 3 -7.42 35.95 20.22
N VAL A 4 -6.92 36.78 19.31
CA VAL A 4 -5.49 36.84 18.95
C VAL A 4 -4.68 37.54 20.05
N ILE A 5 -5.27 38.52 20.73
CA ILE A 5 -4.61 39.25 21.83
C ILE A 5 -4.48 38.35 23.09
N ARG A 6 -5.42 37.43 23.33
CA ARG A 6 -5.29 36.47 24.42
C ARG A 6 -4.17 35.46 24.24
N TYR A 7 -3.88 35.05 23.00
CA TYR A 7 -2.75 34.11 22.72
C TYR A 7 -1.38 34.77 22.86
N LEU A 8 -1.25 36.05 22.53
CA LEU A 8 0.02 36.78 22.67
C LEU A 8 0.36 37.09 24.13
N VAL A 9 -0.62 37.33 24.99
CA VAL A 9 -0.41 37.57 26.44
C VAL A 9 -0.02 36.29 27.17
N TYR A 10 -0.54 35.12 26.73
CA TYR A 10 -0.15 33.82 27.32
C TYR A 10 1.29 33.41 26.93
N SER A 11 1.72 33.76 25.72
CA SER A 11 3.09 33.48 25.27
C SER A 11 4.16 34.29 25.98
N CYS A 12 3.86 35.51 26.39
CA CYS A 12 4.82 36.36 27.14
C CYS A 12 4.96 35.92 28.61
N LEU A 13 3.87 35.44 29.25
CA LEU A 13 3.92 34.98 30.64
C LEU A 13 4.67 33.64 30.83
N VAL A 14 4.73 32.80 29.77
CA VAL A 14 5.49 31.53 29.80
C VAL A 14 6.99 31.78 29.64
N LEU A 15 7.42 32.83 28.91
CA LEU A 15 8.82 33.16 28.72
C LEU A 15 9.47 33.77 29.95
N ASP A 16 8.75 34.53 30.76
CA ASP A 16 9.27 35.09 32.02
C ASP A 16 9.44 34.03 33.14
N SER A 17 8.61 32.98 33.14
CA SER A 17 8.75 31.87 34.09
C SER A 17 9.95 30.97 33.79
N CYS A 18 10.36 30.82 32.53
CA CYS A 18 11.55 30.04 32.16
C CYS A 18 12.86 30.75 32.48
N ALA A 19 12.91 32.09 32.49
CA ALA A 19 14.11 32.86 32.81
C ALA A 19 14.43 32.88 34.33
N PHE A 20 13.44 32.68 35.18
CA PHE A 20 13.63 32.66 36.64
C PHE A 20 14.19 31.31 37.15
N VAL A 21 13.82 30.20 36.51
CA VAL A 21 14.30 28.85 36.88
C VAL A 21 15.73 28.60 36.46
N LEU A 22 16.24 29.26 35.40
CA LEU A 22 17.61 29.10 34.92
C LEU A 22 18.67 29.82 35.77
N ARG A 23 18.31 30.75 36.66
CA ARG A 23 19.22 31.49 37.54
C ARG A 23 19.47 30.85 38.90
N SER A 24 18.71 29.83 39.31
CA SER A 24 18.85 29.21 40.63
C SER A 24 19.70 27.93 40.68
N GLN A 25 20.20 27.43 39.54
CA GLN A 25 20.94 26.15 39.49
C GLN A 25 22.46 26.29 39.22
N ILE A 26 23.05 27.49 39.35
CA ILE A 26 24.51 27.65 39.27
C ILE A 26 25.04 27.96 40.66
N ARG A 27 25.05 26.97 41.54
CA ARG A 27 25.92 26.90 42.71
C ARG A 27 25.84 25.52 43.36
N GLU A 28 26.90 24.76 43.17
CA GLU A 28 27.57 23.84 44.06
C GLU A 28 28.17 22.65 43.30
N ARG A 29 29.49 22.76 43.07
CA ARG A 29 30.33 21.61 42.77
C ARG A 29 30.88 21.07 44.10
N PRO A 30 30.77 19.79 44.41
CA PRO A 30 31.67 19.16 45.38
C PRO A 30 32.92 18.68 44.67
N LYS A 31 34.05 18.90 45.35
CA LYS A 31 35.40 18.51 44.93
C LYS A 31 35.59 16.99 45.00
N SER A 32 36.33 16.51 44.03
CA SER A 32 37.13 15.30 43.89
C SER A 32 37.32 14.39 45.12
N VAL A 33 36.96 13.11 44.90
CA VAL A 33 37.68 11.96 45.47
C VAL A 33 38.19 11.15 44.29
N CYS A 34 39.51 11.23 44.09
CA CYS A 34 40.25 10.40 43.17
C CYS A 34 40.82 9.21 43.95
N GLY A 35 40.58 7.99 43.47
CA GLY A 35 41.21 6.81 44.04
C GLY A 35 40.59 5.48 43.58
N SER A 36 41.29 4.80 42.68
CA SER A 36 41.31 3.34 42.47
C SER A 36 39.99 2.60 42.19
N GLN A 37 39.43 2.80 40.98
CA GLN A 37 38.41 1.89 40.38
C GLN A 37 38.60 1.68 38.86
N THR A 38 39.77 1.95 38.27
CA THR A 38 39.94 2.07 36.82
C THR A 38 40.15 0.74 36.06
N HIS A 39 40.40 -0.39 36.72
CA HIS A 39 40.65 -1.66 36.01
C HIS A 39 39.39 -2.53 35.87
N ALA A 40 38.49 -2.57 36.82
CA ALA A 40 37.26 -3.37 36.73
C ALA A 40 36.22 -2.73 35.80
N GLU A 41 36.17 -1.40 35.66
CA GLU A 41 35.27 -0.69 34.75
C GLU A 41 35.70 -0.83 33.29
N SER A 42 37.00 -0.93 32.97
CA SER A 42 37.47 -1.11 31.59
C SER A 42 37.14 -2.50 31.02
N GLU A 43 37.24 -3.57 31.81
CA GLU A 43 36.89 -4.92 31.37
C GLU A 43 35.36 -5.10 31.23
N SER A 44 34.56 -4.52 32.09
CA SER A 44 33.12 -4.53 31.97
C SER A 44 32.63 -3.68 30.79
N PHE A 45 33.31 -2.61 30.45
CA PHE A 45 32.98 -1.76 29.31
C PHE A 45 33.33 -2.43 27.98
N SER A 46 34.47 -3.13 27.86
CA SER A 46 34.83 -3.87 26.65
C SER A 46 33.90 -5.04 26.40
N SER A 47 33.58 -5.84 27.42
CA SER A 47 32.64 -6.96 27.27
C SER A 47 31.24 -6.55 26.90
N THR A 48 30.76 -5.39 27.37
CA THR A 48 29.46 -4.83 26.97
C THR A 48 29.49 -4.25 25.55
N LEU A 49 30.61 -3.74 25.08
CA LEU A 49 30.79 -3.26 23.71
C LEU A 49 30.79 -4.42 22.71
N ASP A 50 31.52 -5.50 23.02
CA ASP A 50 31.57 -6.73 22.21
C ASP A 50 30.20 -7.38 22.09
N ALA A 51 29.46 -7.52 23.18
CA ALA A 51 28.10 -8.06 23.18
C ALA A 51 27.09 -7.19 22.37
N LYS A 52 27.30 -5.87 22.32
CA LYS A 52 26.50 -4.97 21.48
C LYS A 52 26.80 -5.18 20.00
N THR A 53 28.06 -5.34 19.64
CA THR A 53 28.50 -5.57 18.25
C THR A 53 27.96 -6.90 17.74
N ASP A 54 28.10 -7.98 18.50
CA ASP A 54 27.59 -9.31 18.16
C ASP A 54 26.07 -9.33 17.92
N ALA A 55 25.30 -8.60 18.73
CA ALA A 55 23.84 -8.53 18.60
C ALA A 55 23.41 -7.83 17.30
N VAL A 56 24.15 -6.82 16.85
CA VAL A 56 23.88 -6.13 15.59
C VAL A 56 24.32 -6.95 14.39
N ASP A 57 25.49 -7.59 14.44
CA ASP A 57 25.95 -8.48 13.38
C ASP A 57 25.00 -9.65 13.15
N GLN A 58 24.42 -10.16 14.24
CA GLN A 58 23.37 -11.18 14.14
C GLN A 58 22.09 -10.61 13.53
N LEU A 59 21.70 -9.39 13.85
CA LEU A 59 20.56 -8.72 13.23
C LEU A 59 20.76 -8.57 11.71
N GLU A 60 21.95 -8.22 11.27
CA GLU A 60 22.27 -8.12 9.84
C GLU A 60 22.20 -9.49 9.12
N LYS A 61 22.67 -10.57 9.77
CA LYS A 61 22.51 -11.93 9.23
C LYS A 61 21.05 -12.32 9.09
N ASP A 62 20.24 -12.04 10.11
CA ASP A 62 18.81 -12.33 10.08
C ASP A 62 18.08 -11.51 8.99
N TRP A 63 18.49 -10.28 8.74
CA TRP A 63 17.96 -9.48 7.63
C TRP A 63 18.32 -10.04 6.25
N LYS A 64 19.55 -10.53 6.06
CA LYS A 64 19.96 -11.20 4.81
C LYS A 64 19.14 -12.48 4.61
N ALA A 65 18.92 -13.25 5.67
CA ALA A 65 18.07 -14.43 5.63
C ALA A 65 16.60 -14.07 5.29
N LEU A 66 16.06 -12.98 5.84
CA LEU A 66 14.72 -12.51 5.49
C LEU A 66 14.62 -12.07 4.02
N GLN A 67 15.65 -11.43 3.49
CA GLN A 67 15.69 -11.05 2.07
C GLN A 67 15.74 -12.27 1.13
N SER A 68 16.46 -13.33 1.50
CA SER A 68 16.47 -14.58 0.73
C SER A 68 15.13 -15.32 0.81
N LEU A 69 14.48 -15.30 1.96
CA LEU A 69 13.16 -15.87 2.18
C LEU A 69 12.07 -15.10 1.42
N ARG A 70 12.21 -13.79 1.34
CA ARG A 70 11.23 -12.86 0.75
C ARG A 70 11.89 -11.92 -0.24
N PRO A 71 12.20 -12.38 -1.46
CA PRO A 71 12.85 -11.56 -2.46
C PRO A 71 11.97 -10.33 -2.79
N SER A 72 12.61 -9.19 -2.96
CA SER A 72 11.91 -7.92 -3.22
C SER A 72 11.23 -7.88 -4.58
N ASP A 73 11.73 -8.65 -5.54
CA ASP A 73 11.18 -8.74 -6.89
C ASP A 73 10.94 -10.20 -7.27
N PRO A 74 9.72 -10.74 -7.11
CA PRO A 74 9.39 -12.10 -7.52
C PRO A 74 9.42 -12.31 -9.04
N SER A 75 9.56 -11.24 -9.81
CA SER A 75 9.60 -11.25 -11.27
C SER A 75 10.99 -10.92 -11.82
N ALA A 76 12.05 -11.10 -11.04
CA ALA A 76 13.43 -10.88 -11.48
C ALA A 76 13.77 -11.65 -12.77
N ASP A 77 13.15 -12.81 -12.98
CA ASP A 77 13.30 -13.65 -14.17
C ASP A 77 12.48 -13.18 -15.38
N ILE A 78 11.62 -12.17 -15.22
CA ILE A 78 10.82 -11.65 -16.32
C ILE A 78 11.59 -10.52 -17.02
N SER A 79 12.13 -10.84 -18.19
CA SER A 79 12.98 -9.97 -19.01
C SER A 79 12.31 -8.71 -19.61
N PHE A 80 11.08 -8.37 -19.19
CA PHE A 80 10.37 -7.21 -19.73
C PHE A 80 10.04 -6.18 -18.64
N PRO A 81 10.42 -4.90 -18.85
CA PRO A 81 10.03 -3.80 -17.96
C PRO A 81 8.56 -3.44 -18.18
N THR A 82 7.65 -4.31 -17.78
CA THR A 82 6.21 -4.02 -17.79
C THR A 82 5.81 -3.47 -16.43
N ALA A 83 5.04 -2.39 -16.41
CA ALA A 83 4.52 -1.83 -15.17
C ALA A 83 3.54 -2.79 -14.46
N VAL A 84 2.97 -3.72 -15.20
CA VAL A 84 2.08 -4.78 -14.72
C VAL A 84 2.70 -6.13 -15.01
N VAL A 85 2.82 -6.96 -13.99
CA VAL A 85 3.36 -8.31 -14.06
C VAL A 85 2.29 -9.29 -13.60
N SER A 86 2.13 -10.39 -14.35
CA SER A 86 1.23 -11.48 -13.96
C SER A 86 2.06 -12.61 -13.37
N VAL A 87 1.80 -12.93 -12.10
CA VAL A 87 2.44 -14.04 -11.38
C VAL A 87 1.35 -14.89 -10.75
N GLY A 88 1.33 -16.19 -11.05
CA GLY A 88 0.34 -17.09 -10.48
C GLY A 88 -1.12 -16.74 -10.79
N GLY A 89 -1.38 -16.08 -11.94
CA GLY A 89 -2.71 -15.67 -12.36
C GLY A 89 -3.18 -14.31 -11.82
N SER A 90 -2.45 -13.68 -10.91
CA SER A 90 -2.72 -12.32 -10.44
C SER A 90 -1.83 -11.29 -11.13
N SER A 91 -2.40 -10.14 -11.48
CA SER A 91 -1.65 -9.00 -12.02
C SER A 91 -1.30 -8.04 -10.90
N TYR A 92 -0.07 -7.53 -10.88
CA TYR A 92 0.34 -6.47 -9.95
C TYR A 92 1.26 -5.46 -10.62
N THR A 93 1.26 -4.23 -10.13
CA THR A 93 2.16 -3.19 -10.63
C THR A 93 3.54 -3.33 -9.98
N ARG A 94 4.59 -2.97 -10.73
CA ARG A 94 5.96 -2.84 -10.21
C ARG A 94 6.24 -1.41 -9.77
N MET A 95 7.16 -1.24 -8.85
CA MET A 95 7.75 0.07 -8.60
C MET A 95 8.53 0.50 -9.86
N TRP A 96 8.35 1.76 -10.23
CA TRP A 96 8.95 2.28 -11.45
C TRP A 96 10.40 2.70 -11.21
N THR A 97 11.26 2.39 -12.19
CA THR A 97 12.66 2.81 -12.27
C THR A 97 12.81 3.86 -13.37
N HIS A 98 13.95 4.53 -13.44
CA HIS A 98 14.26 5.46 -14.54
C HIS A 98 14.11 4.80 -15.92
N GLN A 99 14.49 3.52 -16.06
CA GLN A 99 14.32 2.77 -17.30
C GLN A 99 12.85 2.58 -17.68
N THR A 100 11.98 2.24 -16.72
CA THR A 100 10.53 2.09 -16.97
C THR A 100 9.90 3.42 -17.35
N TRP A 101 10.32 4.52 -16.73
CA TRP A 101 9.89 5.87 -17.10
C TRP A 101 10.31 6.23 -18.52
N ASN A 102 11.55 5.99 -18.91
CA ASN A 102 12.04 6.24 -20.28
C ASN A 102 11.24 5.45 -21.33
N ILE A 103 10.91 4.18 -21.05
CA ILE A 103 10.09 3.37 -21.95
C ILE A 103 8.65 3.90 -22.04
N HIS A 104 8.10 4.36 -20.93
CA HIS A 104 6.75 4.93 -20.88
C HIS A 104 6.67 6.27 -21.64
N SER A 105 7.70 7.10 -21.54
CA SER A 105 7.80 8.42 -22.17
C SER A 105 8.08 8.39 -23.69
N HIS A 106 8.15 7.21 -24.31
CA HIS A 106 8.38 7.12 -25.74
C HIS A 106 7.33 7.89 -26.55
N PRO A 107 7.70 8.45 -27.73
CA PRO A 107 6.78 9.16 -28.62
C PRO A 107 5.50 8.37 -28.89
N PRO A 108 4.33 9.03 -29.08
CA PRO A 108 3.02 8.38 -29.18
C PRO A 108 2.99 7.24 -30.18
N HIS A 109 3.53 7.42 -31.41
CA HIS A 109 3.53 6.38 -32.43
C HIS A 109 4.19 5.07 -31.99
N ARG A 110 5.36 5.12 -31.31
CA ARG A 110 6.04 3.93 -30.78
C ARG A 110 5.28 3.30 -29.64
N ARG A 111 4.66 4.13 -28.77
CA ARG A 111 3.87 3.68 -27.64
C ARG A 111 2.61 2.95 -28.10
N TYR A 112 1.82 3.56 -29.01
CA TYR A 112 0.61 2.93 -29.55
C TYR A 112 0.91 1.65 -30.30
N PHE A 113 1.91 1.63 -31.19
CA PHE A 113 2.31 0.43 -31.93
C PHE A 113 2.69 -0.72 -30.99
N ARG A 114 3.45 -0.44 -29.94
CA ARG A 114 3.80 -1.43 -28.91
C ARG A 114 2.57 -1.99 -28.18
N HIS A 115 1.59 -1.16 -27.85
CA HIS A 115 0.37 -1.60 -27.18
C HIS A 115 -0.51 -2.43 -28.10
N VAL A 116 -0.70 -2.02 -29.36
CA VAL A 116 -1.45 -2.78 -30.36
C VAL A 116 -0.80 -4.14 -30.61
N ARG A 117 0.52 -4.20 -30.80
CA ARG A 117 1.24 -5.48 -30.98
C ARG A 117 1.09 -6.45 -29.81
N LYS A 118 0.91 -5.94 -28.59
CA LYS A 118 0.72 -6.75 -27.37
C LYS A 118 -0.74 -6.98 -27.00
N TRP A 119 -1.69 -6.61 -27.85
CA TRP A 119 -3.12 -6.69 -27.54
C TRP A 119 -3.56 -8.10 -27.17
N THR A 120 -3.16 -9.11 -27.94
CA THR A 120 -3.49 -10.52 -27.67
C THR A 120 -2.92 -11.06 -26.35
N LYS A 121 -1.87 -10.40 -25.82
CA LYS A 121 -1.26 -10.74 -24.52
C LYS A 121 -1.87 -9.95 -23.37
N SER A 122 -2.80 -9.03 -23.61
CA SER A 122 -3.46 -8.23 -22.60
C SER A 122 -4.36 -9.10 -21.71
N THR A 123 -4.18 -9.02 -20.40
CA THR A 123 -5.01 -9.72 -19.41
C THR A 123 -6.46 -9.24 -19.49
N THR A 124 -6.67 -7.91 -19.58
CA THR A 124 -7.99 -7.31 -19.74
C THR A 124 -8.68 -7.76 -21.02
N ALA A 125 -7.98 -7.77 -22.16
CA ALA A 125 -8.54 -8.23 -23.43
C ALA A 125 -9.00 -9.70 -23.35
N ARG A 126 -8.22 -10.58 -22.70
CA ARG A 126 -8.59 -11.99 -22.52
C ARG A 126 -9.80 -12.17 -21.62
N LYS A 127 -9.92 -11.40 -20.55
CA LYS A 127 -11.04 -11.45 -19.62
C LYS A 127 -12.35 -10.97 -20.28
N VAL A 128 -12.26 -9.93 -21.11
CA VAL A 128 -13.42 -9.32 -21.78
C VAL A 128 -13.85 -10.13 -23.03
N LEU A 129 -12.96 -10.88 -23.65
CA LEU A 129 -13.21 -11.60 -24.89
C LEU A 129 -14.48 -12.49 -24.89
N PRO A 130 -14.77 -13.30 -23.86
CA PRO A 130 -15.98 -14.11 -23.84
C PRO A 130 -17.26 -13.28 -23.94
N THR A 131 -17.33 -12.16 -23.22
CA THR A 131 -18.48 -11.26 -23.23
C THR A 131 -18.63 -10.55 -24.58
N VAL A 132 -17.51 -10.14 -25.20
CA VAL A 132 -17.50 -9.56 -26.55
C VAL A 132 -18.00 -10.56 -27.58
N LEU A 133 -17.53 -11.81 -27.54
CA LEU A 133 -17.99 -12.87 -28.43
C LEU A 133 -19.49 -13.14 -28.26
N LEU A 134 -19.98 -13.20 -27.03
CA LEU A 134 -21.40 -13.40 -26.74
C LEU A 134 -22.26 -12.25 -27.31
N ALA A 135 -21.85 -11.00 -27.10
CA ALA A 135 -22.54 -9.84 -27.67
C ALA A 135 -22.50 -9.82 -29.21
N THR A 136 -21.38 -10.24 -29.79
CA THR A 136 -21.21 -10.36 -31.26
C THR A 136 -22.13 -11.46 -31.84
N CYS A 137 -22.14 -12.64 -31.24
CA CYS A 137 -23.04 -13.73 -31.65
C CYS A 137 -24.52 -13.31 -31.54
N TRP A 138 -24.89 -12.65 -30.43
CA TRP A 138 -26.22 -12.08 -30.25
C TRP A 138 -26.58 -11.10 -31.37
N SER A 139 -25.66 -10.19 -31.74
CA SER A 139 -25.89 -9.21 -32.80
C SER A 139 -26.11 -9.88 -34.17
N ILE A 140 -25.37 -10.95 -34.45
CA ILE A 140 -25.56 -11.74 -35.69
C ILE A 140 -26.94 -12.41 -35.71
N VAL A 141 -27.34 -13.06 -34.59
CA VAL A 141 -28.63 -13.70 -34.48
C VAL A 141 -29.76 -12.69 -34.68
N VAL A 142 -29.71 -11.55 -34.02
CA VAL A 142 -30.70 -10.47 -34.16
C VAL A 142 -30.75 -9.95 -35.58
N SER A 143 -29.62 -9.67 -36.22
CA SER A 143 -29.56 -9.14 -37.57
C SER A 143 -30.12 -10.12 -38.58
N LEU A 144 -29.72 -11.41 -38.53
CA LEU A 144 -30.24 -12.46 -39.40
C LEU A 144 -31.72 -12.70 -39.18
N SER A 145 -32.20 -12.63 -37.92
CA SER A 145 -33.63 -12.76 -37.61
C SER A 145 -34.44 -11.62 -38.24
N ILE A 146 -33.95 -10.38 -38.15
CA ILE A 146 -34.60 -9.22 -38.75
C ILE A 146 -34.61 -9.33 -40.28
N GLU A 147 -33.53 -9.77 -40.90
CA GLU A 147 -33.39 -9.98 -42.35
C GLU A 147 -34.33 -11.13 -42.84
N TYR A 148 -34.36 -12.27 -42.11
CA TYR A 148 -35.13 -13.43 -42.49
C TYR A 148 -36.66 -13.22 -42.30
N PHE A 149 -37.07 -12.59 -41.18
CA PHE A 149 -38.46 -12.29 -40.87
C PHE A 149 -38.92 -10.95 -41.50
N GLN A 150 -38.57 -10.62 -42.72
CA GLN A 150 -39.08 -9.45 -43.48
C GLN A 150 -40.59 -9.48 -43.72
N VAL A 151 -41.36 -10.25 -42.94
CA VAL A 151 -42.82 -10.27 -43.00
C VAL A 151 -43.35 -8.91 -42.54
N ARG A 152 -44.11 -8.26 -43.42
CA ARG A 152 -44.67 -6.90 -43.27
C ARG A 152 -45.26 -6.54 -41.90
N PRO A 153 -46.02 -7.38 -41.18
CA PRO A 153 -46.59 -7.03 -39.89
C PRO A 153 -45.50 -6.88 -38.79
N PHE A 154 -44.41 -7.63 -38.88
CA PHE A 154 -43.32 -7.56 -37.91
C PHE A 154 -42.44 -6.33 -38.12
N LYS A 155 -42.28 -5.92 -39.38
CA LYS A 155 -41.52 -4.71 -39.75
C LYS A 155 -42.18 -3.42 -39.23
N THR A 156 -43.53 -3.37 -39.19
CA THR A 156 -44.25 -2.23 -38.57
C THR A 156 -44.20 -2.23 -37.05
N VAL A 157 -44.18 -3.39 -36.40
CA VAL A 157 -43.98 -3.49 -34.94
C VAL A 157 -42.54 -3.10 -34.59
N ILE A 158 -41.58 -3.61 -35.32
CA ILE A 158 -40.16 -3.24 -35.13
C ILE A 158 -39.95 -1.75 -35.49
N ALA A 159 -40.57 -1.21 -36.53
CA ALA A 159 -40.53 0.21 -36.88
C ALA A 159 -41.19 1.10 -35.80
N ARG A 160 -42.28 0.62 -35.17
CA ARG A 160 -42.85 1.29 -33.97
C ARG A 160 -41.95 1.15 -32.73
N MET A 161 -41.21 0.04 -32.61
CA MET A 161 -40.09 -0.08 -31.66
C MET A 161 -38.86 0.73 -32.09
N ALA A 162 -38.83 1.33 -33.28
CA ALA A 162 -37.75 2.20 -33.75
C ALA A 162 -37.64 3.53 -33.00
N GLY A 163 -38.65 3.90 -32.23
CA GLY A 163 -38.47 4.84 -31.11
C GLY A 163 -37.40 4.39 -30.10
N THR A 164 -37.01 3.11 -30.15
CA THR A 164 -35.88 2.56 -29.39
C THR A 164 -34.50 3.09 -29.80
N SER A 165 -34.32 3.70 -30.98
CA SER A 165 -33.02 4.33 -31.33
C SER A 165 -32.74 5.53 -30.48
N SER A 166 -33.77 6.35 -30.23
CA SER A 166 -33.65 7.44 -29.26
C SER A 166 -33.42 6.91 -27.85
N ALA A 167 -34.04 5.78 -27.47
CA ALA A 167 -33.81 5.14 -26.15
C ALA A 167 -32.36 4.64 -25.98
N VAL A 168 -31.81 3.95 -26.99
CA VAL A 168 -30.40 3.47 -26.92
C VAL A 168 -29.41 4.65 -26.86
N SER A 169 -29.65 5.72 -27.63
CA SER A 169 -28.83 6.92 -27.59
C SER A 169 -29.02 7.69 -26.27
N LEU A 170 -30.24 7.79 -25.73
CA LEU A 170 -30.48 8.40 -24.41
C LEU A 170 -29.85 7.65 -23.26
N LEU A 171 -29.77 6.31 -23.34
CA LEU A 171 -29.12 5.48 -22.32
C LEU A 171 -27.58 5.57 -22.38
N SER A 172 -27.00 5.97 -23.49
CA SER A 172 -25.54 6.03 -23.65
C SER A 172 -24.88 7.07 -22.75
N ALA A 173 -25.49 8.24 -22.56
CA ALA A 173 -24.95 9.29 -21.70
C ALA A 173 -24.96 8.93 -20.20
N PRO A 174 -26.08 8.44 -19.60
CA PRO A 174 -26.07 7.92 -18.23
C PRO A 174 -25.09 6.75 -18.04
N LEU A 175 -24.99 5.85 -19.03
CA LEU A 175 -24.05 4.73 -18.97
C LEU A 175 -22.59 5.21 -18.91
N ALA A 176 -22.20 6.15 -19.76
CA ALA A 176 -20.87 6.74 -19.74
C ALA A 176 -20.57 7.45 -18.41
N LEU A 177 -21.57 8.15 -17.86
CA LEU A 177 -21.46 8.78 -16.55
C LEU A 177 -21.23 7.75 -15.44
N LEU A 178 -22.03 6.68 -15.39
CA LEU A 178 -21.88 5.61 -14.39
C LEU A 178 -20.51 4.94 -14.47
N LEU A 179 -20.02 4.66 -15.69
CA LEU A 179 -18.67 4.09 -15.89
C LEU A 179 -17.58 5.05 -15.40
N THR A 180 -17.71 6.34 -15.69
CA THR A 180 -16.76 7.37 -15.25
C THR A 180 -16.73 7.47 -13.73
N LEU A 181 -17.89 7.52 -13.08
CA LEU A 181 -17.99 7.57 -11.61
C LEU A 181 -17.34 6.34 -10.97
N ARG A 182 -17.57 5.15 -11.53
CA ARG A 182 -16.92 3.92 -11.05
C ARG A 182 -15.41 3.97 -11.20
N ALA A 183 -14.93 4.33 -12.39
CA ALA A 183 -13.49 4.43 -12.64
C ALA A 183 -12.83 5.41 -11.67
N ASN A 184 -13.44 6.56 -11.43
CA ASN A 184 -12.94 7.56 -10.49
C ASN A 184 -12.92 7.03 -9.04
N ALA A 185 -14.00 6.35 -8.61
CA ALA A 185 -14.04 5.74 -7.27
C ALA A 185 -12.96 4.66 -7.09
N SER A 186 -12.75 3.80 -8.09
CA SER A 186 -11.68 2.78 -8.05
C SER A 186 -10.28 3.41 -8.01
N LEU A 187 -10.04 4.46 -8.82
CA LEU A 187 -8.78 5.19 -8.82
C LEU A 187 -8.52 5.91 -7.49
N ALA A 188 -9.53 6.52 -6.88
CA ALA A 188 -9.41 7.15 -5.57
C ALA A 188 -8.96 6.15 -4.50
N ARG A 189 -9.54 4.94 -4.48
CA ARG A 189 -9.14 3.85 -3.58
C ARG A 189 -7.69 3.41 -3.81
N LEU A 190 -7.27 3.26 -5.06
CA LEU A 190 -5.89 2.92 -5.40
C LEU A 190 -4.90 3.96 -4.92
N LEU A 191 -5.21 5.25 -5.11
CA LEU A 191 -4.37 6.36 -4.66
C LEU A 191 -4.29 6.41 -3.13
N GLU A 192 -5.42 6.24 -2.44
CA GLU A 192 -5.47 6.16 -0.97
C GLU A 192 -4.59 5.01 -0.44
N ALA A 193 -4.74 3.79 -0.97
CA ALA A 193 -3.93 2.65 -0.57
C ALA A 193 -2.43 2.89 -0.81
N ARG A 194 -2.08 3.50 -1.96
CA ARG A 194 -0.69 3.84 -2.28
C ARG A 194 -0.11 4.89 -1.32
N GLN A 195 -0.88 5.89 -0.95
CA GLN A 195 -0.49 6.89 0.05
C GLN A 195 -0.27 6.25 1.42
N MET A 196 -1.18 5.37 1.88
CA MET A 196 -1.04 4.65 3.14
C MET A 196 0.26 3.85 3.19
N TRP A 197 0.58 3.10 2.13
CA TRP A 197 1.83 2.33 2.06
C TRP A 197 3.07 3.21 1.98
N GLY A 198 3.00 4.35 1.28
CA GLY A 198 4.07 5.35 1.28
C GLY A 198 4.34 5.92 2.69
N ARG A 199 3.27 6.20 3.44
CA ARG A 199 3.37 6.67 4.83
C ARG A 199 3.92 5.59 5.77
N ILE A 200 3.56 4.30 5.58
CA ILE A 200 4.16 3.20 6.35
C ILE A 200 5.68 3.19 6.17
N VAL A 201 6.18 3.27 4.94
CA VAL A 201 7.63 3.33 4.68
C VAL A 201 8.26 4.55 5.36
N LEU A 202 7.65 5.72 5.22
CA LEU A 202 8.14 6.98 5.81
C LEU A 202 8.20 6.92 7.34
N HIS A 203 7.11 6.53 8.00
CA HIS A 203 7.02 6.52 9.46
C HIS A 203 7.83 5.38 10.08
N SER A 204 7.97 4.23 9.41
CA SER A 204 8.86 3.14 9.83
C SER A 204 10.33 3.61 9.82
N ARG A 205 10.75 4.32 8.77
CA ARG A 205 12.08 4.92 8.70
C ARG A 205 12.30 5.96 9.80
N GLY A 206 11.31 6.85 10.02
CA GLY A 206 11.37 7.85 11.08
C GLY A 206 11.44 7.24 12.47
N LEU A 207 10.65 6.20 12.74
CA LEU A 207 10.70 5.48 14.03
C LEU A 207 12.04 4.78 14.22
N SER A 208 12.61 4.16 13.16
CA SER A 208 13.94 3.56 13.22
C SER A 208 15.03 4.57 13.61
N SER A 209 14.95 5.79 13.08
CA SER A 209 15.85 6.90 13.47
C SER A 209 15.72 7.24 14.95
N ILE A 210 14.50 7.34 15.46
CA ILE A 210 14.25 7.65 16.88
C ILE A 210 14.78 6.51 17.77
N LEU A 211 14.54 5.26 17.40
CA LEU A 211 15.04 4.10 18.13
C LEU A 211 16.57 4.04 18.16
N ALA A 212 17.22 4.36 17.05
CA ALA A 212 18.69 4.38 16.97
C ALA A 212 19.31 5.48 17.84
N ASN A 213 18.73 6.69 17.84
CA ASN A 213 19.31 7.84 18.53
C ASN A 213 18.95 7.92 20.01
N TYR A 214 17.75 7.50 20.40
CA TYR A 214 17.26 7.71 21.76
C TYR A 214 17.13 6.44 22.58
N VAL A 215 16.73 5.32 21.98
CA VAL A 215 16.51 4.06 22.72
C VAL A 215 17.78 3.21 22.73
N TYR A 216 18.49 3.09 21.60
CA TYR A 216 19.67 2.25 21.48
C TYR A 216 20.80 2.63 22.46
N PRO A 217 21.16 3.90 22.67
CA PRO A 217 22.19 4.28 23.65
C PRO A 217 21.84 3.90 25.08
N MET A 218 20.53 3.84 25.41
CA MET A 218 20.04 3.56 26.77
C MET A 218 19.79 2.08 27.02
N ASN A 219 19.14 1.42 26.08
CA ASN A 219 18.83 0.00 26.13
C ASN A 219 18.96 -0.63 24.72
N PRO A 220 20.16 -1.10 24.37
CA PRO A 220 20.40 -1.68 23.04
C PRO A 220 19.51 -2.88 22.73
N GLN A 221 19.22 -3.74 23.73
CA GLN A 221 18.40 -4.94 23.53
C GLN A 221 16.95 -4.56 23.17
N ALA A 222 16.39 -3.59 23.88
CA ALA A 222 15.05 -3.08 23.61
C ALA A 222 14.96 -2.44 22.22
N ALA A 223 15.97 -1.65 21.85
CA ALA A 223 16.05 -1.04 20.52
C ALA A 223 16.12 -2.11 19.40
N ILE A 224 17.02 -3.09 19.54
CA ILE A 224 17.20 -4.17 18.57
C ILE A 224 15.89 -4.99 18.42
N LEU A 225 15.23 -5.33 19.52
CA LEU A 225 13.97 -6.06 19.47
C LEU A 225 12.86 -5.24 18.78
N SER A 226 12.77 -3.93 19.09
CA SER A 226 11.83 -3.03 18.42
C SER A 226 12.12 -2.90 16.92
N ILE A 227 13.36 -2.83 16.52
CA ILE A 227 13.79 -2.80 15.12
C ILE A 227 13.47 -4.12 14.41
N ARG A 228 13.61 -5.27 15.06
CA ARG A 228 13.19 -6.56 14.51
C ARG A 228 11.70 -6.57 14.17
N TYR A 229 10.86 -6.14 15.10
CA TYR A 229 9.43 -6.01 14.88
C TYR A 229 9.09 -5.01 13.76
N LEU A 230 9.74 -3.86 13.76
CA LEU A 230 9.52 -2.82 12.77
C LEU A 230 9.89 -3.26 11.35
N SER A 231 10.98 -4.04 11.23
CA SER A 231 11.46 -4.58 9.95
C SER A 231 10.47 -5.54 9.29
N ILE A 232 9.68 -6.27 10.08
CA ILE A 232 8.70 -7.25 9.56
C ILE A 232 7.30 -6.70 9.43
N LEU A 233 6.99 -5.52 9.95
CA LEU A 233 5.65 -4.93 9.95
C LEU A 233 5.03 -4.91 8.55
N GLY A 234 5.78 -4.44 7.55
CA GLY A 234 5.31 -4.37 6.16
C GLY A 234 5.01 -5.76 5.56
N TRP A 235 5.81 -6.77 5.91
CA TRP A 235 5.60 -8.14 5.44
C TRP A 235 4.37 -8.79 6.06
N ILE A 236 4.17 -8.62 7.35
CA ILE A 236 3.00 -9.14 8.07
C ILE A 236 1.71 -8.44 7.59
N LEU A 237 1.73 -7.12 7.42
CA LEU A 237 0.58 -6.38 6.88
C LEU A 237 0.25 -6.80 5.44
N LYS A 238 1.27 -6.99 4.59
CA LYS A 238 1.10 -7.53 3.24
C LYS A 238 0.43 -8.91 3.28
N GLY A 239 0.91 -9.80 4.15
CA GLY A 239 0.32 -11.13 4.34
C GLY A 239 -1.16 -11.07 4.73
N GLN A 240 -1.52 -10.16 5.60
CA GLN A 240 -2.90 -9.94 6.03
C GLN A 240 -3.81 -9.48 4.89
N VAL A 241 -3.42 -8.43 4.14
CA VAL A 241 -4.28 -7.86 3.08
C VAL A 241 -4.32 -8.71 1.81
N ARG A 242 -3.36 -9.60 1.60
CA ARG A 242 -3.33 -10.56 0.49
C ARG A 242 -3.83 -11.96 0.84
N ASN A 243 -4.23 -12.17 2.09
CA ASN A 243 -4.63 -13.47 2.61
C ASN A 243 -3.56 -14.56 2.35
N GLU A 244 -2.29 -14.23 2.64
CA GLU A 244 -1.22 -15.20 2.58
C GLU A 244 -1.38 -16.24 3.70
N SER A 245 -0.81 -17.43 3.50
CA SER A 245 -0.94 -18.50 4.47
C SER A 245 -0.35 -18.11 5.83
N LYS A 246 -0.92 -18.65 6.90
CA LYS A 246 -0.42 -18.41 8.26
C LYS A 246 1.00 -18.93 8.43
N GLU A 247 1.32 -20.06 7.81
CA GLU A 247 2.64 -20.66 7.82
C GLU A 247 3.71 -19.70 7.28
N SER A 248 3.37 -18.96 6.20
CA SER A 248 4.26 -17.96 5.60
C SER A 248 4.54 -16.78 6.54
N GLN A 249 3.56 -16.36 7.32
CA GLN A 249 3.72 -15.30 8.32
C GLN A 249 4.49 -15.80 9.55
N GLU A 250 4.20 -17.04 9.99
CA GLU A 250 4.92 -17.67 11.09
C GLU A 250 6.40 -17.87 10.78
N GLU A 251 6.74 -18.24 9.54
CA GLU A 251 8.13 -18.39 9.10
C GLU A 251 8.94 -17.10 9.28
N ILE A 252 8.35 -15.94 8.93
CA ILE A 252 8.95 -14.64 9.16
C ILE A 252 9.14 -14.38 10.66
N LEU A 253 8.14 -14.68 11.47
CA LEU A 253 8.20 -14.50 12.92
C LEU A 253 9.21 -15.44 13.57
N LYS A 254 9.30 -16.69 13.12
CA LYS A 254 10.30 -17.66 13.58
C LYS A 254 11.71 -17.16 13.31
N LEU A 255 11.97 -16.72 12.09
CA LEU A 255 13.28 -16.20 11.69
C LEU A 255 13.69 -14.98 12.50
N MET A 256 12.82 -13.99 12.64
CA MET A 256 13.16 -12.68 13.19
C MET A 256 13.01 -12.60 14.71
N ILE A 257 12.11 -13.36 15.32
CA ILE A 257 11.77 -13.23 16.75
C ILE A 257 12.11 -14.50 17.52
N GLN A 258 11.64 -15.70 17.09
CA GLN A 258 11.79 -16.94 17.85
C GLN A 258 13.26 -17.32 18.07
N SER A 259 14.10 -17.16 17.05
CA SER A 259 15.53 -17.48 17.10
C SER A 259 16.28 -16.74 18.22
N LYS A 260 15.76 -15.62 18.70
CA LYS A 260 16.37 -14.78 19.72
C LYS A 260 15.59 -14.71 21.01
N ASN A 261 14.27 -14.73 20.95
CA ASN A 261 13.42 -14.64 22.13
C ASN A 261 12.18 -15.54 21.96
N PRO A 262 12.24 -16.80 22.40
CA PRO A 262 11.12 -17.74 22.28
C PRO A 262 9.86 -17.28 23.02
N SER A 263 9.99 -16.57 24.14
CA SER A 263 8.84 -16.05 24.89
C SER A 263 8.11 -14.95 24.14
N GLU A 264 8.83 -14.07 23.45
CA GLU A 264 8.26 -13.04 22.56
C GLU A 264 7.51 -13.66 21.38
N TYR A 265 8.07 -14.72 20.78
CA TYR A 265 7.40 -15.45 19.72
C TYR A 265 6.07 -16.05 20.20
N GLN A 266 6.06 -16.70 21.38
CA GLN A 266 4.83 -17.26 21.95
C GLN A 266 3.79 -16.19 22.29
N TRP A 267 4.22 -15.00 22.63
CA TRP A 267 3.32 -13.88 22.87
C TRP A 267 2.71 -13.34 21.58
N ILE A 268 3.51 -13.07 20.55
CA ILE A 268 3.03 -12.44 19.31
C ILE A 268 2.10 -13.36 18.52
N ILE A 269 2.40 -14.66 18.46
CA ILE A 269 1.59 -15.62 17.69
C ILE A 269 0.18 -15.81 18.25
N LYS A 270 -0.03 -15.52 19.53
CA LYS A 270 -1.35 -15.55 20.18
C LYS A 270 -2.22 -14.32 19.88
N GLN A 271 -1.63 -13.30 19.26
CA GLN A 271 -2.39 -12.09 18.95
C GLN A 271 -3.37 -12.33 17.81
N PRO A 272 -4.61 -11.85 17.90
CA PRO A 272 -5.62 -12.04 16.84
C PRO A 272 -5.25 -11.31 15.55
N LYS A 273 -4.52 -10.19 15.66
CA LYS A 273 -4.01 -9.39 14.54
C LYS A 273 -2.52 -9.14 14.75
N LEU A 274 -1.68 -9.87 14.03
CA LEU A 274 -0.23 -9.82 14.20
C LEU A 274 0.36 -8.41 14.00
N HIS A 275 -0.09 -7.69 12.99
CA HIS A 275 0.40 -6.34 12.69
C HIS A 275 0.05 -5.31 13.79
N VAL A 276 -1.13 -5.42 14.42
CA VAL A 276 -1.51 -4.60 15.58
C VAL A 276 -0.70 -5.00 16.80
N GLY A 277 -0.52 -6.31 17.01
CA GLY A 277 0.32 -6.86 18.06
C GLY A 277 1.76 -6.34 17.99
N ILE A 278 2.34 -6.25 16.79
CA ILE A 278 3.68 -5.70 16.57
C ILE A 278 3.76 -4.25 17.05
N LEU A 279 2.85 -3.38 16.65
CA LEU A 279 2.87 -1.96 17.04
C LEU A 279 2.68 -1.79 18.56
N SER A 280 1.72 -2.53 19.13
CA SER A 280 1.50 -2.54 20.58
C SER A 280 2.73 -3.02 21.34
N ARG A 281 3.45 -4.02 20.80
CA ARG A 281 4.66 -4.56 21.44
C ARG A 281 5.82 -3.58 21.39
N ILE A 282 6.03 -2.91 20.26
CA ILE A 282 7.05 -1.85 20.14
C ILE A 282 6.77 -0.75 21.17
N ARG A 283 5.51 -0.32 21.33
CA ARG A 283 5.09 0.66 22.34
C ARG A 283 5.47 0.21 23.75
N GLN A 284 5.14 -1.03 24.13
CA GLN A 284 5.46 -1.59 25.44
C GLN A 284 6.97 -1.65 25.71
N ILE A 285 7.74 -2.15 24.73
CA ILE A 285 9.20 -2.27 24.85
C ILE A 285 9.83 -0.88 25.04
N CYS A 286 9.44 0.11 24.24
CA CYS A 286 9.97 1.48 24.36
C CYS A 286 9.60 2.13 25.69
N THR A 287 8.36 1.96 26.14
CA THR A 287 7.91 2.50 27.43
C THR A 287 8.70 1.89 28.59
N ILE A 288 8.91 0.57 28.60
CA ILE A 288 9.69 -0.11 29.64
C ILE A 288 11.17 0.32 29.58
N ALA A 289 11.75 0.42 28.39
CA ALA A 289 13.16 0.81 28.20
C ALA A 289 13.45 2.23 28.72
N LEU A 290 12.48 3.14 28.59
CA LEU A 290 12.60 4.55 29.00
C LEU A 290 12.08 4.82 30.42
N ALA A 291 11.30 3.88 31.01
CA ALA A 291 10.65 4.05 32.32
C ALA A 291 11.62 4.39 33.48
N PRO A 292 12.81 3.75 33.64
CA PRO A 292 13.71 4.04 34.75
C PRO A 292 14.19 5.48 34.79
N THR A 293 13.99 6.19 33.71
CA THR A 293 14.53 7.52 33.45
C THR A 293 13.45 8.59 33.42
N LEU A 294 12.17 8.19 33.34
CA LEU A 294 11.01 9.08 33.38
C LEU A 294 10.93 9.92 34.66
N TYR A 295 11.37 9.37 35.79
CA TYR A 295 11.33 10.06 37.07
C TYR A 295 12.49 11.04 37.31
N LYS A 296 13.49 11.09 36.41
CA LYS A 296 14.70 11.91 36.59
C LYS A 296 14.84 13.12 35.64
N SER A 297 14.05 13.22 34.55
CA SER A 297 14.25 14.30 33.58
C SER A 297 13.03 14.50 32.66
N ASP A 298 12.55 15.74 32.54
CA ASP A 298 11.47 16.15 31.64
C ASP A 298 11.78 15.91 30.15
N SER A 299 13.05 15.92 29.76
CA SER A 299 13.48 15.73 28.35
C SER A 299 13.09 14.35 27.78
N ARG A 300 12.78 13.37 28.61
CA ARG A 300 12.46 12.00 28.19
C ARG A 300 10.98 11.76 27.93
N TYR A 301 10.10 12.57 28.49
CA TYR A 301 8.71 12.63 28.06
C TYR A 301 8.62 13.02 26.58
N GLN A 302 9.47 13.93 26.13
CA GLN A 302 9.55 14.31 24.73
C GLN A 302 9.96 13.14 23.82
N GLN A 303 10.87 12.27 24.26
CA GLN A 303 11.29 11.09 23.49
C GLN A 303 10.14 10.07 23.37
N ILE A 304 9.43 9.81 24.46
CA ILE A 304 8.24 8.92 24.41
C ILE A 304 7.17 9.54 23.52
N PHE A 305 6.94 10.83 23.61
CA PHE A 305 5.97 11.52 22.75
C PHE A 305 6.30 11.38 21.26
N LEU A 306 7.59 11.55 20.88
CA LEU A 306 8.04 11.36 19.50
C LEU A 306 7.85 9.92 19.00
N ILE A 307 8.10 8.92 19.87
CA ILE A 307 7.86 7.51 19.55
C ILE A 307 6.37 7.26 19.35
N GLU A 308 5.55 7.76 20.28
CA GLU A 308 4.10 7.59 20.26
C GLU A 308 3.46 8.25 19.02
N GLU A 309 3.90 9.45 18.65
CA GLU A 309 3.48 10.13 17.42
C GLU A 309 3.71 9.24 16.17
N ARG A 310 4.89 8.64 16.05
CA ARG A 310 5.21 7.75 14.93
C ARG A 310 4.41 6.45 14.96
N LEU A 311 4.18 5.89 16.14
CA LEU A 311 3.35 4.69 16.29
C LEU A 311 1.89 4.95 15.96
N GLN A 312 1.31 6.08 16.38
CA GLN A 312 -0.06 6.48 16.04
C GLN A 312 -0.23 6.68 14.53
N GLU A 313 0.76 7.28 13.87
CA GLU A 313 0.75 7.42 12.41
C GLU A 313 0.81 6.06 11.69
N LEU A 314 1.62 5.13 12.19
CA LEU A 314 1.66 3.75 11.68
C LEU A 314 0.32 3.03 11.92
N GLU A 315 -0.28 3.15 13.10
CA GLU A 315 -1.60 2.59 13.43
C GLU A 315 -2.69 3.17 12.52
N SER A 316 -2.67 4.48 12.28
CA SER A 316 -3.58 5.15 11.35
C SER A 316 -3.47 4.57 9.93
N CYS A 317 -2.24 4.34 9.45
CA CYS A 317 -2.00 3.74 8.14
C CYS A 317 -2.44 2.27 8.09
N VAL A 318 -2.20 1.49 9.14
CA VAL A 318 -2.64 0.09 9.25
C VAL A 318 -4.17 0.01 9.27
N GLY A 319 -4.83 0.81 10.11
CA GLY A 319 -6.29 0.89 10.17
C GLY A 319 -6.91 1.37 8.86
N GLY A 320 -6.27 2.31 8.16
CA GLY A 320 -6.67 2.74 6.82
C GLY A 320 -6.63 1.62 5.78
N ASN A 321 -5.59 0.79 5.80
CA ASN A 321 -5.51 -0.41 4.94
C ASN A 321 -6.58 -1.45 5.28
N GLU A 322 -6.85 -1.70 6.57
CA GLU A 322 -7.94 -2.59 7.00
C GLU A 322 -9.31 -2.08 6.54
N ARG A 323 -9.56 -0.77 6.69
CA ARG A 323 -10.79 -0.13 6.20
C ARG A 323 -10.96 -0.29 4.70
N LEU A 324 -9.92 -0.01 3.91
CA LEU A 324 -9.95 -0.18 2.46
C LEU A 324 -10.22 -1.64 2.07
N PHE A 325 -9.66 -2.60 2.79
CA PHE A 325 -9.90 -4.02 2.54
C PHE A 325 -11.34 -4.43 2.87
N SER A 326 -11.87 -4.00 4.01
CA SER A 326 -13.19 -4.41 4.52
C SER A 326 -14.37 -3.66 3.89
N SER A 327 -14.14 -2.50 3.27
CA SER A 327 -15.19 -1.63 2.72
C SER A 327 -15.02 -1.44 1.20
N PRO A 328 -15.41 -2.42 0.37
CA PRO A 328 -15.39 -2.29 -1.09
C PRO A 328 -16.42 -1.25 -1.57
N ILE A 329 -16.36 -0.88 -2.85
CA ILE A 329 -17.44 -0.11 -3.48
C ILE A 329 -18.75 -0.92 -3.32
N PRO A 330 -19.90 -0.27 -2.99
CA PRO A 330 -21.14 -0.99 -2.76
C PRO A 330 -21.46 -1.95 -3.90
N PRO A 331 -21.65 -3.27 -3.64
CA PRO A 331 -21.92 -4.27 -4.70
C PRO A 331 -23.19 -4.00 -5.49
N THR A 332 -24.14 -3.26 -4.91
CA THR A 332 -25.37 -2.83 -5.60
C THR A 332 -25.06 -1.93 -6.80
N TYR A 333 -24.08 -1.04 -6.66
CA TYR A 333 -23.65 -0.17 -7.76
C TYR A 333 -23.04 -0.98 -8.90
N THR A 334 -22.12 -1.89 -8.60
CA THR A 334 -21.49 -2.76 -9.59
C THR A 334 -22.50 -3.62 -10.33
N ARG A 335 -23.45 -4.24 -9.58
CA ARG A 335 -24.52 -5.05 -10.18
C ARG A 335 -25.46 -4.25 -11.07
N HIS A 336 -25.81 -3.03 -10.64
CA HIS A 336 -26.67 -2.17 -11.45
C HIS A 336 -25.96 -1.76 -12.75
N LEU A 337 -24.73 -1.32 -12.68
CA LEU A 337 -23.92 -0.95 -13.85
C LEU A 337 -23.79 -2.11 -14.85
N SER A 338 -23.46 -3.31 -14.38
CA SER A 338 -23.35 -4.49 -15.27
C SER A 338 -24.69 -4.83 -15.94
N ARG A 339 -25.82 -4.65 -15.24
CA ARG A 339 -27.18 -4.83 -15.84
C ARG A 339 -27.47 -3.78 -16.91
N VAL A 340 -27.11 -2.52 -16.66
CA VAL A 340 -27.32 -1.44 -17.64
C VAL A 340 -26.46 -1.65 -18.89
N ILE A 341 -25.18 -2.04 -18.73
CA ILE A 341 -24.31 -2.40 -19.85
C ILE A 341 -24.92 -3.56 -20.65
N SER A 342 -25.35 -4.63 -19.98
CA SER A 342 -25.95 -5.80 -20.64
C SER A 342 -27.20 -5.43 -21.40
N LEU A 343 -28.11 -4.66 -20.79
CA LEU A 343 -29.35 -4.21 -21.44
C LEU A 343 -29.06 -3.35 -22.66
N TRP A 344 -28.09 -2.41 -22.54
CA TRP A 344 -27.69 -1.56 -23.65
C TRP A 344 -27.09 -2.36 -24.81
N LEU A 345 -26.21 -3.34 -24.53
CA LEU A 345 -25.63 -4.24 -25.55
C LEU A 345 -26.67 -5.15 -26.22
N LEU A 346 -27.70 -5.57 -25.48
CA LEU A 346 -28.79 -6.36 -26.03
C LEU A 346 -29.68 -5.56 -27.00
N LEU A 347 -29.93 -4.29 -26.73
CA LEU A 347 -30.74 -3.41 -27.55
C LEU A 347 -30.01 -2.80 -28.73
N LEU A 348 -28.66 -2.65 -28.61
CA LEU A 348 -27.84 -1.98 -29.61
C LEU A 348 -27.97 -2.55 -31.03
N PRO A 349 -27.91 -3.89 -31.28
CA PRO A 349 -28.03 -4.45 -32.63
C PRO A 349 -29.40 -4.19 -33.24
N VAL A 350 -30.48 -4.23 -32.47
CA VAL A 350 -31.83 -3.88 -32.96
C VAL A 350 -31.84 -2.45 -33.47
N SER A 351 -31.31 -1.51 -32.73
CA SER A 351 -31.23 -0.10 -33.11
C SER A 351 -30.42 0.11 -34.40
N LEU A 352 -29.26 -0.57 -34.51
CA LEU A 352 -28.34 -0.44 -35.67
C LEU A 352 -28.95 -1.01 -36.94
N VAL A 353 -29.67 -2.15 -36.89
CA VAL A 353 -30.30 -2.76 -38.07
C VAL A 353 -31.53 -2.00 -38.47
N VAL A 354 -32.43 -1.71 -37.52
CA VAL A 354 -33.74 -1.11 -37.83
C VAL A 354 -33.65 0.34 -38.28
N ASN A 355 -32.81 1.12 -37.61
CA ASN A 355 -32.69 2.57 -37.88
C ASN A 355 -31.45 2.93 -38.71
N GLY A 356 -30.35 2.21 -38.51
CA GLY A 356 -29.10 2.46 -39.23
C GLY A 356 -29.05 1.75 -40.58
N GLY A 357 -29.94 0.79 -40.85
CA GLY A 357 -29.92 0.01 -42.11
C GLY A 357 -28.61 -0.74 -42.33
N LEU A 358 -27.87 -1.02 -41.24
CA LEU A 358 -26.56 -1.67 -41.33
C LEU A 358 -26.69 -3.15 -41.70
N SER A 359 -25.80 -3.64 -42.53
CA SER A 359 -25.69 -5.08 -42.83
C SER A 359 -25.31 -5.87 -41.58
N THR A 360 -25.60 -7.18 -41.57
CA THR A 360 -25.26 -8.10 -40.48
C THR A 360 -23.80 -8.02 -40.09
N SER A 361 -22.87 -7.98 -41.04
CA SER A 361 -21.42 -7.87 -40.79
C SER A 361 -21.01 -6.53 -40.17
N ALA A 362 -21.58 -5.43 -40.67
CA ALA A 362 -21.32 -4.10 -40.11
C ALA A 362 -21.87 -3.96 -38.67
N THR A 363 -23.07 -4.48 -38.42
CA THR A 363 -23.68 -4.50 -37.09
C THR A 363 -22.82 -5.32 -36.10
N ALA A 364 -22.40 -6.52 -36.50
CA ALA A 364 -21.53 -7.37 -35.66
C ALA A 364 -20.21 -6.68 -35.31
N PHE A 365 -19.60 -5.99 -36.28
CA PHE A 365 -18.36 -5.26 -36.08
C PHE A 365 -18.54 -4.09 -35.09
N VAL A 366 -19.58 -3.26 -35.28
CA VAL A 366 -19.85 -2.12 -34.38
C VAL A 366 -20.16 -2.60 -32.95
N VAL A 367 -20.99 -3.64 -32.80
CA VAL A 367 -21.31 -4.22 -31.49
C VAL A 367 -20.08 -4.80 -30.82
N SER A 368 -19.17 -5.46 -31.56
CA SER A 368 -17.92 -5.99 -31.02
C SER A 368 -17.05 -4.88 -30.44
N ILE A 369 -16.90 -3.77 -31.18
CA ILE A 369 -16.11 -2.62 -30.70
C ILE A 369 -16.78 -1.99 -29.48
N ALA A 370 -18.09 -1.76 -29.52
CA ALA A 370 -18.84 -1.19 -28.40
C ALA A 370 -18.73 -2.06 -27.14
N ALA A 371 -18.94 -3.38 -27.28
CA ALA A 371 -18.78 -4.32 -26.18
C ALA A 371 -17.36 -4.30 -25.61
N TYR A 372 -16.34 -4.31 -26.46
CA TYR A 372 -14.95 -4.24 -26.03
C TYR A 372 -14.64 -2.96 -25.23
N VAL A 373 -15.15 -1.81 -25.67
CA VAL A 373 -14.93 -0.53 -25.01
C VAL A 373 -15.64 -0.47 -23.66
N PHE A 374 -16.95 -0.73 -23.61
CA PHE A 374 -17.74 -0.55 -22.38
C PHE A 374 -17.44 -1.63 -21.34
N VAL A 375 -17.41 -2.90 -21.74
CA VAL A 375 -17.05 -3.99 -20.84
C VAL A 375 -15.58 -3.89 -20.43
N GLY A 376 -14.69 -3.42 -21.34
CA GLY A 376 -13.30 -3.21 -21.04
C GLY A 376 -13.05 -2.14 -19.98
N VAL A 377 -13.77 -1.02 -20.03
CA VAL A 377 -13.70 0.02 -19.00
C VAL A 377 -14.23 -0.49 -17.66
N ASP A 378 -15.32 -1.26 -17.67
CA ASP A 378 -15.89 -1.89 -16.49
C ASP A 378 -14.90 -2.87 -15.84
N GLU A 379 -14.27 -3.75 -16.62
CA GLU A 379 -13.25 -4.72 -16.13
C GLU A 379 -12.00 -4.03 -15.58
N VAL A 380 -11.52 -2.96 -16.23
CA VAL A 380 -10.42 -2.14 -15.71
C VAL A 380 -10.80 -1.52 -14.37
N GLY A 381 -12.04 -1.02 -14.24
CA GLY A 381 -12.56 -0.51 -12.97
C GLY A 381 -12.56 -1.58 -11.86
N MET A 382 -12.96 -2.82 -12.17
CA MET A 382 -12.93 -3.96 -11.25
C MET A 382 -11.49 -4.34 -10.83
N GLU A 383 -10.57 -4.37 -11.79
CA GLU A 383 -9.17 -4.70 -11.53
C GLU A 383 -8.52 -3.66 -10.60
N ILE A 384 -8.81 -2.37 -10.81
CA ILE A 384 -8.32 -1.28 -9.97
C ILE A 384 -8.98 -1.28 -8.59
N GLU A 385 -10.24 -1.69 -8.48
CA GLU A 385 -10.95 -1.79 -7.19
C GLU A 385 -10.26 -2.77 -6.23
N ASN A 386 -9.67 -3.85 -6.72
CA ASN A 386 -8.89 -4.79 -5.93
C ASN A 386 -7.45 -4.30 -5.71
N VAL A 387 -7.32 -3.20 -4.97
CA VAL A 387 -6.09 -2.42 -4.83
C VAL A 387 -4.91 -3.22 -4.32
N PHE A 388 -5.12 -4.15 -3.38
CA PHE A 388 -4.03 -4.90 -2.75
C PHE A 388 -3.46 -6.00 -3.62
N GLN A 389 -4.21 -6.46 -4.63
CA GLN A 389 -3.67 -7.36 -5.66
C GLN A 389 -2.87 -6.59 -6.71
N LEU A 390 -3.26 -5.34 -6.98
CA LEU A 390 -2.62 -4.51 -7.98
C LEU A 390 -1.32 -3.85 -7.48
N LEU A 391 -1.30 -3.35 -6.22
CA LEU A 391 -0.15 -2.65 -5.65
C LEU A 391 1.09 -3.56 -5.52
N PRO A 392 2.31 -3.04 -5.73
CA PRO A 392 3.56 -3.79 -5.57
C PRO A 392 3.94 -3.97 -4.09
N LEU A 393 3.06 -4.61 -3.30
CA LEU A 393 3.19 -4.70 -1.84
C LEU A 393 4.49 -5.38 -1.39
N GLN A 394 4.98 -6.35 -2.17
CA GLN A 394 6.25 -7.03 -1.88
C GLN A 394 7.43 -6.06 -1.97
N GLN A 395 7.47 -5.24 -3.01
CA GLN A 395 8.52 -4.23 -3.18
C GLN A 395 8.39 -3.12 -2.13
N LEU A 396 7.17 -2.74 -1.74
CA LEU A 396 6.92 -1.75 -0.69
C LEU A 396 7.30 -2.26 0.70
N ALA A 397 6.99 -3.52 1.03
CA ALA A 397 7.42 -4.16 2.27
C ALA A 397 8.95 -4.28 2.35
N ALA A 398 9.59 -4.68 1.24
CA ALA A 398 11.05 -4.73 1.15
C ALA A 398 11.70 -3.35 1.24
N ALA A 399 11.07 -2.31 0.67
CA ALA A 399 11.54 -0.93 0.80
C ALA A 399 11.45 -0.45 2.26
N SER A 400 10.32 -0.70 2.94
CA SER A 400 10.17 -0.40 4.36
C SER A 400 11.25 -1.08 5.21
N GLN A 401 11.47 -2.37 4.98
CA GLN A 401 12.53 -3.13 5.66
C GLN A 401 13.91 -2.50 5.43
N ARG A 402 14.29 -2.25 4.17
CA ARG A 402 15.60 -1.66 3.84
C ARG A 402 15.80 -0.26 4.44
N ASP A 403 14.75 0.56 4.41
CA ASP A 403 14.81 1.91 4.98
C ASP A 403 15.01 1.86 6.50
N VAL A 404 14.33 0.95 7.20
CA VAL A 404 14.52 0.69 8.64
C VAL A 404 15.94 0.24 8.93
N GLN A 405 16.48 -0.71 8.16
CA GLN A 405 17.83 -1.24 8.29
C GLN A 405 18.89 -0.16 8.09
N ASN A 406 18.83 0.51 6.93
CA ASN A 406 19.82 1.54 6.59
C ASN A 406 19.81 2.67 7.62
N GLN A 407 18.63 3.13 8.03
CA GLN A 407 18.50 4.21 8.99
C GLN A 407 19.08 3.82 10.36
N PHE A 408 18.82 2.60 10.82
CA PHE A 408 19.36 2.10 12.08
C PHE A 408 20.87 1.95 12.03
N LEU A 409 21.42 1.34 10.97
CA LEU A 409 22.86 1.13 10.82
C LEU A 409 23.64 2.45 10.68
N MET A 410 23.09 3.42 9.95
CA MET A 410 23.73 4.73 9.79
C MET A 410 23.84 5.52 11.10
N LEU A 411 22.88 5.39 12.00
CA LEU A 411 22.74 6.24 13.18
C LEU A 411 23.25 5.59 14.48
N ARG A 412 23.54 4.28 14.47
CA ARG A 412 24.09 3.59 15.65
C ARG A 412 25.53 4.01 15.98
N ASP A 413 26.29 4.39 14.95
CA ASP A 413 27.70 4.75 15.10
C ASP A 413 27.81 6.26 15.40
N VAL A 414 28.32 6.59 16.56
CA VAL A 414 28.58 7.99 16.92
C VAL A 414 29.72 8.52 16.05
N PRO A 415 29.57 9.70 15.44
CA PRO A 415 30.64 10.29 14.63
C PRO A 415 31.89 10.50 15.44
N LYS A 416 33.04 9.96 14.97
CA LYS A 416 34.34 10.05 15.65
C LYS A 416 34.88 11.49 15.82
N PHE A 417 34.32 12.45 15.09
CA PHE A 417 34.71 13.87 15.19
C PHE A 417 34.12 14.57 16.42
N MET A 418 33.32 13.89 17.23
CA MET A 418 32.77 14.43 18.49
C MET A 418 33.59 14.01 19.72
N ASN A 419 34.62 13.21 19.55
CA ASN A 419 35.63 12.89 20.59
C ASN A 419 36.89 13.78 20.39
#